data_ee59a48291696a4df00c9c3a8e2fc1f4
#
_entry.id   ee59a48291696a4df00c9c3a8e2fc1f4
#
_cell.length_a   1.000
_cell.length_b   1.000
_cell.length_c   1.000
_cell.angle_alpha   90.00
_cell.angle_beta   90.00
_cell.angle_gamma   90.00
#
_symmetry.space_group_name_H-M   'P 1'
#
loop_
_entity.id
_entity.type
_entity.pdbx_description
1 polymer ?
#
loop_
_entity_poly.entity_id
_entity_poly.type
_entity_poly.pdbx_seq_one_letter_code
_entity_poly.pdbx_strand_id
1 'polypeptide(L)'
;MFRAFIQMAMMLMMVLPLSSAVGAAEYEYEGTDPPRYQPPRAEDARPRLALVLGSGGRRGFAHAGVLRVLEAEGIKSDLIMGVSIGSIIGAIYAAGTSAAEVEQLAMTLDLGDLRDLSWVHWGQVRGQKLEDFVNARVGHRPLEALGVRFVAVATRQHDGSLQLFNNGDTGAAVRASSAVPGRFYAVRIGGVTYVDGDVASPVPIRAARMLGADVVIAVDISARLENVPNRVPEEWLKLDLERRKRIDAEAAFADVMIHPELGYRAGTSEEYRKRVIAAAAEATRAAIPRIRAAMASGAAKRAARTTPVSPSVTTPTAR
;
A
#
# COMPACT_ATOMS: atom_id res chain seq x y z
N MET A 1 -27.45 12.05 29.61
CA MET A 1 -26.86 13.33 29.18
C MET A 1 -25.33 13.27 28.99
N PHE A 2 -24.56 12.59 29.82
CA PHE A 2 -23.09 12.52 29.70
C PHE A 2 -22.54 11.82 28.42
N ARG A 3 -23.23 10.80 27.90
CA ARG A 3 -22.80 10.07 26.67
C ARG A 3 -23.00 10.88 25.39
N ALA A 4 -24.00 11.77 25.34
CA ALA A 4 -24.25 12.64 24.19
C ALA A 4 -23.20 13.77 24.05
N PHE A 5 -22.66 14.23 25.19
CA PHE A 5 -21.63 15.26 25.21
C PHE A 5 -20.27 14.77 24.69
N ILE A 6 -19.91 13.52 24.98
CA ILE A 6 -18.65 12.90 24.48
C ILE A 6 -18.73 12.62 22.98
N GLN A 7 -19.90 12.24 22.46
CA GLN A 7 -20.08 12.04 21.01
C GLN A 7 -20.07 13.37 20.24
N MET A 8 -20.59 14.46 20.81
CA MET A 8 -20.57 15.79 20.18
C MET A 8 -19.19 16.42 20.22
N ALA A 9 -18.38 16.19 21.27
CA ALA A 9 -16.99 16.63 21.34
C ALA A 9 -16.07 15.87 20.34
N MET A 10 -16.35 14.61 20.05
CA MET A 10 -15.63 13.84 19.01
C MET A 10 -16.01 14.24 17.58
N MET A 11 -17.16 14.88 17.37
CA MET A 11 -17.64 15.31 16.05
C MET A 11 -17.11 16.70 15.66
N LEU A 12 -16.71 17.52 16.64
CA LEU A 12 -16.25 18.90 16.40
C LEU A 12 -14.74 19.02 16.12
N MET A 13 -13.97 17.96 16.21
CA MET A 13 -12.51 17.97 15.96
C MET A 13 -12.11 17.61 14.53
N MET A 14 -13.01 17.61 13.55
CA MET A 14 -12.72 17.17 12.17
C MET A 14 -12.47 18.30 11.16
N VAL A 15 -12.46 19.55 11.59
CA VAL A 15 -12.25 20.69 10.66
C VAL A 15 -11.26 21.66 11.28
N LEU A 16 -9.99 21.40 11.10
CA LEU A 16 -8.99 22.46 11.14
C LEU A 16 -8.44 22.65 9.72
N PRO A 17 -8.42 23.88 9.20
CA PRO A 17 -7.78 24.17 7.93
C PRO A 17 -6.29 23.89 8.01
N LEU A 18 -5.71 23.45 6.90
CA LEU A 18 -4.27 23.17 6.73
C LEU A 18 -3.35 24.41 6.87
N SER A 19 -3.77 25.46 7.56
CA SER A 19 -2.99 26.66 7.76
C SER A 19 -3.10 27.15 9.19
N SER A 20 -2.29 26.62 10.06
CA SER A 20 -1.70 27.33 11.18
C SER A 20 -0.66 26.41 11.83
N ALA A 21 0.52 26.95 12.03
CA ALA A 21 1.69 26.29 12.58
C ALA A 21 1.54 25.95 14.07
N VAL A 22 0.68 25.00 14.37
CA VAL A 22 0.92 24.10 15.50
C VAL A 22 1.79 22.99 14.88
N GLY A 23 3.05 22.90 15.24
CA GLY A 23 3.97 21.94 14.69
C GLY A 23 3.32 20.55 14.71
N ALA A 24 3.17 19.94 13.51
CA ALA A 24 2.64 18.60 13.44
C ALA A 24 3.47 17.72 14.36
N ALA A 25 2.84 16.88 15.17
CA ALA A 25 3.57 15.99 16.04
C ALA A 25 4.42 15.07 15.18
N GLU A 26 5.72 15.07 15.44
CA GLU A 26 6.71 14.25 14.76
C GLU A 26 7.26 13.21 15.72
N TYR A 27 7.57 12.05 15.17
CA TYR A 27 8.32 11.01 15.85
C TYR A 27 9.67 10.86 15.16
N GLU A 28 10.75 11.05 15.89
CA GLU A 28 12.09 10.75 15.38
C GLU A 28 12.34 9.24 15.48
N TYR A 29 12.81 8.65 14.39
CA TYR A 29 13.24 7.25 14.37
C TYR A 29 14.58 7.11 15.10
N GLU A 30 14.59 6.33 16.16
CA GLU A 30 15.76 6.12 17.03
C GLU A 30 16.46 4.75 16.80
N GLY A 31 15.96 3.94 15.85
CA GLY A 31 16.53 2.64 15.55
C GLY A 31 17.88 2.72 14.83
N THR A 32 18.61 1.61 14.82
CA THR A 32 19.96 1.51 14.27
C THR A 32 20.00 1.23 12.75
N ASP A 33 18.89 0.81 12.16
CA ASP A 33 18.79 0.50 10.72
C ASP A 33 17.64 1.29 10.06
N PRO A 34 17.85 2.60 9.79
CA PRO A 34 16.79 3.45 9.25
C PRO A 34 16.32 2.98 7.87
N PRO A 35 15.01 2.94 7.63
CA PRO A 35 14.47 2.59 6.33
C PRO A 35 14.91 3.59 5.26
N ARG A 36 15.29 3.06 4.09
CA ARG A 36 15.83 3.82 2.96
C ARG A 36 15.46 3.20 1.63
N TYR A 37 15.64 3.94 0.56
CA TYR A 37 15.59 3.42 -0.79
C TYR A 37 17.00 3.06 -1.28
N GLN A 38 17.15 1.83 -1.73
CA GLN A 38 18.34 1.38 -2.44
C GLN A 38 17.93 0.99 -3.87
N PRO A 39 18.46 1.68 -4.90
CA PRO A 39 18.15 1.33 -6.27
C PRO A 39 18.59 -0.11 -6.59
N PRO A 40 17.82 -0.85 -7.41
CA PRO A 40 18.22 -2.18 -7.87
C PRO A 40 19.59 -2.11 -8.57
N ARG A 41 20.42 -3.10 -8.35
CA ARG A 41 21.70 -3.24 -9.07
C ARG A 41 21.44 -3.74 -10.49
N ALA A 42 22.40 -3.54 -11.38
CA ALA A 42 22.29 -3.99 -12.76
C ALA A 42 22.11 -5.51 -12.90
N GLU A 43 22.71 -6.28 -11.97
CA GLU A 43 22.62 -7.74 -11.88
C GLU A 43 21.30 -8.24 -11.26
N ASP A 44 20.54 -7.37 -10.60
CA ASP A 44 19.28 -7.78 -9.97
C ASP A 44 18.25 -8.15 -11.04
N ALA A 45 17.67 -9.35 -10.91
CA ALA A 45 16.63 -9.77 -11.82
C ALA A 45 15.44 -8.83 -11.76
N ARG A 46 14.97 -8.37 -12.92
CA ARG A 46 13.74 -7.55 -13.01
C ARG A 46 12.54 -8.35 -12.51
N PRO A 47 11.61 -7.73 -11.74
CA PRO A 47 10.41 -8.41 -11.31
C PRO A 47 9.54 -8.79 -12.52
N ARG A 48 9.12 -10.05 -12.59
CA ARG A 48 8.17 -10.51 -13.62
C ARG A 48 6.79 -9.96 -13.33
N LEU A 49 6.38 -10.08 -12.06
CA LEU A 49 5.08 -9.66 -11.58
C LEU A 49 5.23 -8.80 -10.33
N ALA A 50 4.72 -7.58 -10.39
CA ALA A 50 4.52 -6.72 -9.23
C ALA A 50 3.05 -6.73 -8.81
N LEU A 51 2.83 -6.91 -7.50
CA LEU A 51 1.54 -6.72 -6.85
C LEU A 51 1.58 -5.41 -6.07
N VAL A 52 0.71 -4.47 -6.43
CA VAL A 52 0.59 -3.17 -5.77
C VAL A 52 -0.66 -3.18 -4.90
N LEU A 53 -0.48 -3.10 -3.58
CA LEU A 53 -1.55 -3.08 -2.58
C LEU A 53 -1.82 -1.63 -2.16
N GLY A 54 -2.94 -1.09 -2.59
CA GLY A 54 -3.32 0.30 -2.35
C GLY A 54 -3.70 0.59 -0.91
N SER A 55 -3.75 1.89 -0.59
CA SER A 55 -4.23 2.42 0.68
C SER A 55 -5.76 2.36 0.78
N GLY A 56 -6.30 2.46 1.99
CA GLY A 56 -7.77 2.45 2.19
C GLY A 56 -8.23 2.24 3.63
N GLY A 57 -7.32 2.30 4.60
CA GLY A 57 -7.64 2.17 6.02
C GLY A 57 -8.39 0.85 6.31
N ARG A 58 -9.57 0.93 6.94
CA ARG A 58 -10.36 -0.27 7.30
C ARG A 58 -10.82 -1.13 6.11
N ARG A 59 -10.80 -0.62 4.87
CA ARG A 59 -11.06 -1.43 3.68
C ARG A 59 -9.93 -2.41 3.38
N GLY A 60 -8.77 -2.26 4.03
CA GLY A 60 -7.60 -3.12 3.88
C GLY A 60 -7.84 -4.60 4.16
N PHE A 61 -8.86 -4.97 4.92
CA PHE A 61 -9.27 -6.37 5.08
C PHE A 61 -9.51 -7.06 3.72
N ALA A 62 -9.90 -6.31 2.71
CA ALA A 62 -10.11 -6.80 1.34
C ALA A 62 -8.83 -7.38 0.70
N HIS A 63 -7.65 -6.88 1.06
CA HIS A 63 -6.40 -7.42 0.53
C HIS A 63 -6.22 -8.90 0.86
N ALA A 64 -6.73 -9.38 2.00
CA ALA A 64 -6.68 -10.81 2.33
C ALA A 64 -7.43 -11.67 1.30
N GLY A 65 -8.60 -11.21 0.83
CA GLY A 65 -9.36 -11.89 -0.22
C GLY A 65 -8.62 -11.95 -1.56
N VAL A 66 -7.90 -10.87 -1.90
CA VAL A 66 -7.05 -10.83 -3.11
C VAL A 66 -5.92 -11.84 -3.00
N LEU A 67 -5.15 -11.79 -1.91
CA LEU A 67 -4.00 -12.67 -1.69
C LEU A 67 -4.42 -14.15 -1.72
N ARG A 68 -5.54 -14.48 -1.09
CA ARG A 68 -6.08 -15.85 -1.06
C ARG A 68 -6.35 -16.41 -2.44
N VAL A 69 -6.93 -15.62 -3.33
CA VAL A 69 -7.22 -16.07 -4.70
C VAL A 69 -5.92 -16.17 -5.52
N LEU A 70 -5.03 -15.19 -5.44
CA LEU A 70 -3.76 -15.23 -6.17
C LEU A 70 -2.92 -16.45 -5.75
N GLU A 71 -2.84 -16.74 -4.44
CA GLU A 71 -2.10 -17.89 -3.91
C GLU A 71 -2.73 -19.22 -4.34
N ALA A 72 -4.07 -19.34 -4.27
CA ALA A 72 -4.80 -20.53 -4.72
C ALA A 72 -4.64 -20.80 -6.24
N GLU A 73 -4.49 -19.74 -7.04
CA GLU A 73 -4.24 -19.81 -8.48
C GLU A 73 -2.75 -20.00 -8.83
N GLY A 74 -1.88 -20.11 -7.82
CA GLY A 74 -0.43 -20.26 -8.00
C GLY A 74 0.25 -19.01 -8.58
N ILE A 75 -0.38 -17.84 -8.49
CA ILE A 75 0.16 -16.58 -9.00
C ILE A 75 1.07 -15.97 -7.93
N LYS A 76 2.38 -16.06 -8.16
CA LYS A 76 3.42 -15.54 -7.25
C LYS A 76 3.95 -14.21 -7.76
N SER A 77 4.05 -13.24 -6.84
CA SER A 77 4.64 -11.93 -7.12
C SER A 77 6.14 -11.94 -6.79
N ASP A 78 6.95 -11.34 -7.65
CA ASP A 78 8.39 -11.14 -7.42
C ASP A 78 8.65 -9.81 -6.67
N LEU A 79 7.68 -8.90 -6.72
CA LEU A 79 7.69 -7.60 -6.05
C LEU A 79 6.31 -7.33 -5.46
N ILE A 80 6.28 -6.94 -4.19
CA ILE A 80 5.08 -6.43 -3.54
C ILE A 80 5.35 -4.97 -3.16
N MET A 81 4.43 -4.08 -3.53
CA MET A 81 4.46 -2.67 -3.10
C MET A 81 3.21 -2.39 -2.28
N GLY A 82 3.37 -1.68 -1.17
CA GLY A 82 2.25 -1.38 -0.29
C GLY A 82 2.20 0.07 0.15
N VAL A 83 0.99 0.62 0.28
CA VAL A 83 0.72 1.95 0.81
C VAL A 83 -0.19 1.83 2.02
N SER A 84 0.17 2.45 3.15
CA SER A 84 -0.69 2.49 4.34
C SER A 84 -1.08 1.06 4.77
N ILE A 85 -2.37 0.75 4.88
CA ILE A 85 -2.84 -0.61 5.19
C ILE A 85 -2.29 -1.66 4.19
N GLY A 86 -2.10 -1.28 2.92
CA GLY A 86 -1.48 -2.15 1.92
C GLY A 86 -0.02 -2.45 2.24
N SER A 87 0.70 -1.54 2.91
CA SER A 87 2.06 -1.79 3.37
C SER A 87 2.11 -2.75 4.55
N ILE A 88 1.15 -2.67 5.47
CA ILE A 88 1.03 -3.60 6.61
C ILE A 88 0.81 -5.03 6.11
N ILE A 89 -0.22 -5.22 5.28
CA ILE A 89 -0.56 -6.54 4.74
C ILE A 89 0.54 -7.06 3.81
N GLY A 90 1.09 -6.18 2.96
CA GLY A 90 2.15 -6.53 2.02
C GLY A 90 3.44 -6.97 2.70
N ALA A 91 3.87 -6.29 3.77
CA ALA A 91 5.06 -6.67 4.53
C ALA A 91 4.92 -8.05 5.21
N ILE A 92 3.78 -8.27 5.87
CA ILE A 92 3.47 -9.54 6.55
C ILE A 92 3.44 -10.70 5.54
N TYR A 93 2.78 -10.50 4.38
CA TYR A 93 2.73 -11.50 3.31
C TYR A 93 4.10 -11.73 2.66
N ALA A 94 4.86 -10.66 2.39
CA ALA A 94 6.21 -10.73 1.85
C ALA A 94 7.20 -11.45 2.79
N ALA A 95 6.92 -11.42 4.09
CA ALA A 95 7.67 -12.16 5.10
C ALA A 95 7.44 -13.69 5.06
N GLY A 96 6.47 -14.17 4.27
CA GLY A 96 6.17 -15.59 4.12
C GLY A 96 4.95 -16.07 4.89
N THR A 97 4.19 -15.17 5.52
CA THR A 97 2.87 -15.49 6.10
C THR A 97 1.94 -15.88 4.96
N SER A 98 1.26 -17.03 5.06
CA SER A 98 0.33 -17.50 4.02
C SER A 98 -0.90 -16.58 3.91
N ALA A 99 -1.56 -16.58 2.75
CA ALA A 99 -2.79 -15.81 2.54
C ALA A 99 -3.91 -16.22 3.52
N ALA A 100 -3.95 -17.49 3.93
CA ALA A 100 -4.89 -17.97 4.92
C ALA A 100 -4.63 -17.37 6.33
N GLU A 101 -3.36 -17.29 6.74
CA GLU A 101 -2.99 -16.65 8.01
C GLU A 101 -3.21 -15.14 7.97
N VAL A 102 -2.97 -14.47 6.82
CA VAL A 102 -3.31 -13.06 6.62
C VAL A 102 -4.83 -12.85 6.75
N GLU A 103 -5.66 -13.75 6.20
CA GLU A 103 -7.12 -13.67 6.36
C GLU A 103 -7.54 -13.88 7.82
N GLN A 104 -6.97 -14.85 8.51
CA GLN A 104 -7.21 -15.06 9.93
C GLN A 104 -6.84 -13.82 10.74
N LEU A 105 -5.69 -13.21 10.45
CA LEU A 105 -5.28 -11.97 11.08
C LEU A 105 -6.28 -10.84 10.78
N ALA A 106 -6.71 -10.68 9.53
CA ALA A 106 -7.71 -9.70 9.13
C ALA A 106 -9.06 -9.89 9.86
N MET A 107 -9.41 -11.13 10.20
CA MET A 107 -10.64 -11.43 10.94
C MET A 107 -10.53 -11.19 12.45
N THR A 108 -9.35 -11.35 13.04
CA THR A 108 -9.17 -11.34 14.50
C THR A 108 -8.52 -10.07 15.05
N LEU A 109 -7.71 -9.35 14.23
CA LEU A 109 -6.99 -8.17 14.69
C LEU A 109 -7.94 -7.05 15.11
N ASP A 110 -7.81 -6.57 16.34
CA ASP A 110 -8.40 -5.30 16.73
C ASP A 110 -7.44 -4.16 16.34
N LEU A 111 -7.88 -3.33 15.39
CA LEU A 111 -7.11 -2.16 14.97
C LEU A 111 -6.96 -1.13 16.11
N GLY A 112 -7.77 -1.22 17.17
CA GLY A 112 -7.61 -0.43 18.39
C GLY A 112 -6.33 -0.75 19.13
N ASP A 113 -5.91 -2.03 19.13
CA ASP A 113 -4.70 -2.49 19.82
C ASP A 113 -3.42 -1.91 19.22
N LEU A 114 -3.46 -1.50 17.94
CA LEU A 114 -2.33 -0.87 17.25
C LEU A 114 -2.24 0.65 17.50
N ARG A 115 -3.13 1.20 18.35
CA ARG A 115 -3.21 2.64 18.60
C ARG A 115 -2.59 2.97 19.95
N ASP A 116 -1.47 3.67 19.90
CA ASP A 116 -0.80 4.30 21.05
C ASP A 116 -1.14 5.80 21.06
N LEU A 117 -2.26 6.14 21.69
CA LEU A 117 -2.76 7.51 21.74
C LEU A 117 -1.81 8.42 22.55
N SER A 118 -1.52 9.58 22.00
CA SER A 118 -0.73 10.59 22.70
C SER A 118 -1.62 11.45 23.61
N TRP A 119 -1.18 11.65 24.85
CA TRP A 119 -1.78 12.60 25.78
C TRP A 119 -1.34 14.06 25.49
N VAL A 120 -0.17 14.24 24.87
CA VAL A 120 0.39 15.57 24.56
C VAL A 120 -0.26 16.18 23.34
N HIS A 121 -0.52 15.37 22.30
CA HIS A 121 -1.21 15.77 21.07
C HIS A 121 -2.53 15.01 20.98
N TRP A 122 -3.55 15.56 21.57
CA TRP A 122 -4.87 14.98 21.80
C TRP A 122 -5.40 14.16 20.60
N GLY A 123 -5.55 12.86 20.84
CA GLY A 123 -6.16 11.93 19.88
C GLY A 123 -5.27 11.47 18.72
N GLN A 124 -4.04 11.96 18.60
CA GLN A 124 -3.09 11.45 17.62
C GLN A 124 -2.41 10.16 18.12
N VAL A 125 -2.15 9.26 17.18
CA VAL A 125 -1.50 7.97 17.41
C VAL A 125 -0.01 8.12 17.15
N ARG A 126 0.84 7.70 18.09
CA ARG A 126 2.31 7.75 17.92
C ARG A 126 2.78 6.79 16.82
N GLY A 127 2.16 5.62 16.73
CA GLY A 127 2.46 4.59 15.74
C GLY A 127 3.55 3.60 16.15
N GLN A 128 4.09 3.68 17.38
CA GLN A 128 5.09 2.72 17.85
C GLN A 128 4.49 1.31 17.96
N LYS A 129 3.27 1.17 18.48
CA LYS A 129 2.60 -0.13 18.53
C LYS A 129 2.41 -0.76 17.15
N LEU A 130 2.18 0.06 16.11
CA LEU A 130 2.11 -0.45 14.73
C LEU A 130 3.48 -0.94 14.25
N GLU A 131 4.54 -0.18 14.50
CA GLU A 131 5.92 -0.54 14.18
C GLU A 131 6.31 -1.87 14.86
N ASP A 132 6.10 -1.96 16.18
CA ASP A 132 6.40 -3.14 16.98
C ASP A 132 5.60 -4.37 16.49
N PHE A 133 4.31 -4.18 16.19
CA PHE A 133 3.45 -5.22 15.65
C PHE A 133 3.97 -5.76 14.32
N VAL A 134 4.32 -4.87 13.39
CA VAL A 134 4.85 -5.28 12.08
C VAL A 134 6.17 -5.99 12.26
N ASN A 135 7.10 -5.43 13.04
CA ASN A 135 8.42 -6.03 13.28
C ASN A 135 8.29 -7.43 13.91
N ALA A 136 7.41 -7.62 14.88
CA ALA A 136 7.13 -8.94 15.45
C ALA A 136 6.59 -9.92 14.39
N ARG A 137 5.67 -9.48 13.52
CA ARG A 137 5.06 -10.34 12.49
C ARG A 137 6.03 -10.73 11.38
N VAL A 138 6.97 -9.87 11.03
CA VAL A 138 8.00 -10.19 10.03
C VAL A 138 9.24 -10.87 10.65
N GLY A 139 9.22 -11.16 11.97
CA GLY A 139 10.33 -11.77 12.69
C GLY A 139 11.55 -10.84 12.78
N HIS A 140 11.32 -9.54 12.96
CA HIS A 140 12.33 -8.49 13.03
C HIS A 140 13.30 -8.46 11.84
N ARG A 141 12.88 -8.99 10.69
CA ARG A 141 13.67 -8.96 9.46
C ARG A 141 13.60 -7.59 8.81
N PRO A 142 14.73 -7.01 8.35
CA PRO A 142 14.73 -5.81 7.56
C PRO A 142 14.10 -6.05 6.18
N LEU A 143 13.71 -4.98 5.49
CA LEU A 143 12.98 -5.03 4.22
C LEU A 143 13.64 -5.91 3.16
N GLU A 144 14.97 -5.81 3.03
CA GLU A 144 15.76 -6.56 2.06
C GLU A 144 15.91 -8.06 2.39
N ALA A 145 15.59 -8.46 3.63
CA ALA A 145 15.64 -9.86 4.08
C ALA A 145 14.27 -10.55 4.06
N LEU A 146 13.22 -9.89 3.58
CA LEU A 146 11.91 -10.52 3.42
C LEU A 146 11.93 -11.56 2.28
N GLY A 147 11.08 -12.58 2.37
CA GLY A 147 11.04 -13.68 1.41
C GLY A 147 10.66 -13.30 -0.01
N VAL A 148 9.86 -12.23 -0.15
CA VAL A 148 9.54 -11.56 -1.43
C VAL A 148 10.02 -10.12 -1.34
N ARG A 149 10.60 -9.59 -2.43
CA ARG A 149 10.98 -8.17 -2.47
C ARG A 149 9.79 -7.30 -2.13
N PHE A 150 9.96 -6.45 -1.13
CA PHE A 150 8.90 -5.59 -0.65
C PHE A 150 9.33 -4.12 -0.67
N VAL A 151 8.37 -3.25 -0.99
CA VAL A 151 8.55 -1.80 -0.96
C VAL A 151 7.40 -1.17 -0.20
N ALA A 152 7.70 -0.53 0.93
CA ALA A 152 6.77 0.35 1.60
C ALA A 152 6.85 1.75 0.96
N VAL A 153 5.68 2.37 0.73
CA VAL A 153 5.60 3.65 0.03
C VAL A 153 5.06 4.71 0.97
N ALA A 154 5.81 5.79 1.15
CA ALA A 154 5.45 6.95 1.95
C ALA A 154 5.50 8.24 1.11
N THR A 155 5.14 9.35 1.71
CA THR A 155 5.22 10.69 1.12
C THR A 155 6.18 11.55 1.93
N ARG A 156 7.12 12.24 1.28
CA ARG A 156 7.91 13.30 1.92
C ARG A 156 7.00 14.48 2.24
N GLN A 157 6.95 14.88 3.49
CA GLN A 157 5.98 15.88 3.92
C GLN A 157 6.24 17.26 3.31
N HIS A 158 7.52 17.63 3.10
CA HIS A 158 7.88 18.99 2.73
C HIS A 158 7.57 19.33 1.25
N ASP A 159 7.63 18.34 0.35
CA ASP A 159 7.44 18.54 -1.09
C ASP A 159 6.37 17.64 -1.73
N GLY A 160 5.76 16.76 -0.93
CA GLY A 160 4.74 15.82 -1.40
C GLY A 160 5.28 14.72 -2.33
N SER A 161 6.59 14.58 -2.48
CA SER A 161 7.18 13.57 -3.36
C SER A 161 7.05 12.17 -2.79
N LEU A 162 6.96 11.18 -3.70
CA LEU A 162 6.90 9.77 -3.35
C LEU A 162 8.24 9.30 -2.77
N GLN A 163 8.20 8.60 -1.65
CA GLN A 163 9.34 7.91 -1.07
C GLN A 163 9.13 6.40 -1.10
N LEU A 164 10.11 5.69 -1.59
CA LEU A 164 10.15 4.23 -1.57
C LEU A 164 11.10 3.77 -0.46
N PHE A 165 10.70 2.76 0.30
CA PHE A 165 11.54 2.08 1.28
C PHE A 165 11.62 0.60 0.92
N ASN A 166 12.82 0.11 0.63
CA ASN A 166 13.07 -1.30 0.29
C ASN A 166 14.26 -1.89 1.06
N ASN A 167 14.78 -1.16 2.03
CA ASN A 167 15.95 -1.51 2.81
C ASN A 167 15.80 -0.92 4.23
N GLY A 168 16.33 -1.60 5.26
CA GLY A 168 16.27 -1.20 6.65
C GLY A 168 15.02 -1.69 7.38
N ASP A 169 14.73 -1.09 8.54
CA ASP A 169 13.66 -1.52 9.46
C ASP A 169 12.29 -1.56 8.80
N THR A 170 11.68 -2.76 8.76
CA THR A 170 10.39 -3.00 8.11
C THR A 170 9.25 -2.31 8.84
N GLY A 171 9.20 -2.38 10.16
CA GLY A 171 8.14 -1.75 10.96
C GLY A 171 8.16 -0.23 10.84
N ALA A 172 9.34 0.38 10.91
CA ALA A 172 9.51 1.83 10.76
C ALA A 172 9.10 2.30 9.34
N ALA A 173 9.45 1.56 8.29
CA ALA A 173 9.03 1.86 6.93
C ALA A 173 7.51 1.80 6.76
N VAL A 174 6.88 0.75 7.32
CA VAL A 174 5.42 0.57 7.30
C VAL A 174 4.72 1.64 8.13
N ARG A 175 5.28 2.02 9.28
CA ARG A 175 4.79 3.12 10.10
C ARG A 175 4.81 4.45 9.34
N ALA A 176 5.93 4.78 8.68
CA ALA A 176 6.03 5.97 7.83
C ALA A 176 4.99 5.95 6.69
N SER A 177 4.82 4.79 6.04
CA SER A 177 3.80 4.56 5.00
C SER A 177 2.35 4.72 5.50
N SER A 178 2.12 4.58 6.81
CA SER A 178 0.80 4.60 7.45
C SER A 178 0.56 5.84 8.32
N ALA A 179 1.45 6.83 8.25
CA ALA A 179 1.41 8.04 9.06
C ALA A 179 0.37 9.05 8.52
N VAL A 180 -0.92 8.72 8.65
CA VAL A 180 -2.05 9.52 8.14
C VAL A 180 -2.04 10.91 8.78
N PRO A 181 -1.92 12.01 7.97
CA PRO A 181 -1.89 13.36 8.49
C PRO A 181 -3.09 13.66 9.42
N GLY A 182 -2.84 14.32 10.54
CA GLY A 182 -3.84 14.66 11.55
C GLY A 182 -4.33 13.50 12.42
N ARG A 183 -3.95 12.25 12.10
CA ARG A 183 -4.32 11.06 12.89
C ARG A 183 -3.12 10.38 13.54
N PHE A 184 -2.01 10.31 12.82
CA PHE A 184 -0.74 9.76 13.29
C PHE A 184 0.31 10.85 13.33
N TYR A 185 1.31 10.65 14.17
CA TYR A 185 2.53 11.44 14.10
C TYR A 185 3.20 11.20 12.74
N ALA A 186 3.69 12.27 12.14
CA ALA A 186 4.63 12.14 11.04
C ALA A 186 5.92 11.47 11.54
N VAL A 187 6.59 10.72 10.68
CA VAL A 187 7.80 9.96 11.04
C VAL A 187 9.02 10.65 10.46
N ARG A 188 9.95 11.04 11.31
CA ARG A 188 11.20 11.65 10.90
C ARG A 188 12.32 10.61 10.88
N ILE A 189 12.96 10.44 9.73
CA ILE A 189 14.02 9.47 9.48
C ILE A 189 15.17 10.18 8.81
N GLY A 190 16.32 10.23 9.46
CA GLY A 190 17.51 10.87 8.90
C GLY A 190 17.30 12.34 8.55
N GLY A 191 16.55 13.08 9.34
CA GLY A 191 16.24 14.49 9.13
C GLY A 191 15.14 14.80 8.12
N VAL A 192 14.54 13.79 7.48
CA VAL A 192 13.41 13.94 6.54
C VAL A 192 12.13 13.43 7.18
N THR A 193 11.06 14.23 7.10
CA THR A 193 9.75 13.89 7.67
C THR A 193 8.85 13.26 6.62
N TYR A 194 8.22 12.14 6.98
CA TYR A 194 7.34 11.34 6.12
C TYR A 194 5.93 11.26 6.69
N VAL A 195 4.97 11.24 5.79
CA VAL A 195 3.55 10.99 6.05
C VAL A 195 3.05 9.85 5.16
N ASP A 196 1.79 9.43 5.37
CA ASP A 196 1.16 8.34 4.64
C ASP A 196 1.36 8.46 3.12
N GLY A 197 1.70 7.34 2.50
CA GLY A 197 1.93 7.27 1.06
C GLY A 197 0.69 7.60 0.22
N ASP A 198 -0.51 7.51 0.80
CA ASP A 198 -1.77 7.90 0.16
C ASP A 198 -1.77 9.37 -0.30
N VAL A 199 -1.02 10.23 0.37
CA VAL A 199 -0.93 11.65 0.02
C VAL A 199 -0.31 11.83 -1.36
N ALA A 200 0.76 11.12 -1.70
CA ALA A 200 1.41 11.18 -3.02
C ALA A 200 0.74 10.26 -4.03
N SER A 201 0.58 8.98 -3.69
CA SER A 201 0.02 7.96 -4.60
C SER A 201 -0.72 6.87 -3.81
N PRO A 202 -2.06 6.87 -3.82
CA PRO A 202 -2.85 5.83 -3.15
C PRO A 202 -2.59 4.41 -3.67
N VAL A 203 -2.24 4.27 -4.95
CA VAL A 203 -1.90 3.01 -5.62
C VAL A 203 -0.72 3.27 -6.56
N PRO A 204 0.54 3.11 -6.13
CA PRO A 204 1.74 3.58 -6.84
C PRO A 204 2.16 2.66 -7.99
N ILE A 205 1.33 2.59 -9.02
CA ILE A 205 1.50 1.66 -10.16
C ILE A 205 2.70 2.05 -11.00
N ARG A 206 2.87 3.35 -11.24
CA ARG A 206 4.00 3.88 -12.01
C ARG A 206 5.34 3.56 -11.35
N ALA A 207 5.39 3.61 -10.02
CA ALA A 207 6.59 3.26 -9.27
C ALA A 207 6.97 1.77 -9.46
N ALA A 208 5.99 0.85 -9.52
CA ALA A 208 6.25 -0.56 -9.84
C ALA A 208 6.85 -0.74 -11.24
N ARG A 209 6.39 0.04 -12.23
CA ARG A 209 6.98 0.06 -13.57
C ARG A 209 8.41 0.60 -13.57
N MET A 210 8.67 1.67 -12.81
CA MET A 210 10.03 2.23 -12.67
C MET A 210 11.00 1.24 -12.04
N LEU A 211 10.53 0.36 -11.14
CA LEU A 211 11.31 -0.74 -10.59
C LEU A 211 11.46 -1.93 -11.56
N GLY A 212 10.98 -1.79 -12.80
CA GLY A 212 11.20 -2.70 -13.90
C GLY A 212 10.23 -3.88 -13.99
N ALA A 213 9.07 -3.83 -13.32
CA ALA A 213 8.07 -4.88 -13.41
C ALA A 213 7.53 -5.06 -14.84
N ASP A 214 7.54 -6.30 -15.33
CA ASP A 214 6.98 -6.64 -16.65
C ASP A 214 5.46 -6.63 -16.64
N VAL A 215 4.87 -7.12 -15.54
CA VAL A 215 3.42 -7.14 -15.29
C VAL A 215 3.13 -6.47 -13.97
N VAL A 216 2.11 -5.61 -13.93
CA VAL A 216 1.65 -4.96 -12.69
C VAL A 216 0.17 -5.25 -12.46
N ILE A 217 -0.11 -5.96 -11.37
CA ILE A 217 -1.44 -6.12 -10.82
C ILE A 217 -1.59 -5.08 -9.71
N ALA A 218 -2.57 -4.20 -9.84
CA ALA A 218 -2.87 -3.17 -8.86
C ALA A 218 -4.20 -3.44 -8.16
N VAL A 219 -4.22 -3.28 -6.85
CA VAL A 219 -5.40 -3.47 -6.00
C VAL A 219 -5.82 -2.13 -5.43
N ASP A 220 -6.91 -1.59 -5.95
CA ASP A 220 -7.55 -0.38 -5.47
C ASP A 220 -8.70 -0.75 -4.54
N ILE A 221 -8.56 -0.45 -3.26
CA ILE A 221 -9.59 -0.67 -2.24
C ILE A 221 -10.29 0.63 -1.82
N SER A 222 -10.19 1.69 -2.63
CA SER A 222 -10.92 2.94 -2.39
C SER A 222 -12.42 2.75 -2.54
N ALA A 223 -13.20 3.71 -1.99
CA ALA A 223 -14.64 3.72 -2.21
C ALA A 223 -14.96 3.98 -3.69
N ARG A 224 -15.97 3.32 -4.19
CA ARG A 224 -16.56 3.67 -5.48
C ARG A 224 -17.46 4.88 -5.30
N LEU A 225 -17.26 5.89 -6.15
CA LEU A 225 -17.97 7.16 -6.04
C LEU A 225 -19.37 7.13 -6.66
N GLU A 226 -19.69 6.11 -7.43
CA GLU A 226 -21.03 5.90 -8.01
C GLU A 226 -22.10 5.58 -6.93
N ASN A 227 -21.65 5.09 -5.77
CA ASN A 227 -22.54 4.65 -4.67
C ASN A 227 -22.35 5.50 -3.40
N VAL A 228 -22.10 6.80 -3.57
CA VAL A 228 -21.96 7.73 -2.43
C VAL A 228 -23.31 7.92 -1.73
N PRO A 229 -23.40 7.70 -0.41
CA PRO A 229 -24.63 7.94 0.33
C PRO A 229 -25.07 9.42 0.32
N ASN A 230 -26.39 9.67 0.35
CA ASN A 230 -26.97 11.02 0.27
C ASN A 230 -26.54 12.01 1.38
N ARG A 231 -25.85 11.56 2.42
CA ARG A 231 -25.39 12.39 3.54
C ARG A 231 -23.94 12.13 3.85
N VAL A 232 -23.06 12.52 2.92
CA VAL A 232 -21.61 12.53 3.11
C VAL A 232 -21.19 14.00 3.22
N PRO A 233 -20.34 14.37 4.20
CA PRO A 233 -19.79 15.72 4.26
C PRO A 233 -19.06 16.06 2.95
N GLU A 234 -19.27 17.26 2.46
CA GLU A 234 -18.71 17.72 1.18
C GLU A 234 -17.18 17.63 1.16
N GLU A 235 -16.54 17.94 2.29
CA GLU A 235 -15.08 17.84 2.45
C GLU A 235 -14.57 16.39 2.24
N TRP A 236 -15.32 15.40 2.72
CA TRP A 236 -14.95 13.98 2.53
C TRP A 236 -15.09 13.58 1.07
N LEU A 237 -16.17 14.00 0.44
CA LEU A 237 -16.38 13.75 -0.98
C LEU A 237 -15.27 14.40 -1.83
N LYS A 238 -14.87 15.63 -1.50
CA LYS A 238 -13.77 16.32 -2.16
C LYS A 238 -12.45 15.54 -2.01
N LEU A 239 -12.14 15.06 -0.82
CA LEU A 239 -10.94 14.24 -0.59
C LEU A 239 -10.97 12.93 -1.39
N ASP A 240 -12.13 12.26 -1.43
CA ASP A 240 -12.29 11.01 -2.20
C ASP A 240 -12.19 11.28 -3.71
N LEU A 241 -12.73 12.40 -4.22
CA LEU A 241 -12.60 12.82 -5.61
C LEU A 241 -11.14 13.12 -5.99
N GLU A 242 -10.40 13.85 -5.16
CA GLU A 242 -8.97 14.12 -5.39
C GLU A 242 -8.13 12.83 -5.33
N ARG A 243 -8.47 11.94 -4.41
CA ARG A 243 -7.85 10.61 -4.35
C ARG A 243 -8.13 9.80 -5.62
N ARG A 244 -9.39 9.79 -6.10
CA ARG A 244 -9.77 9.09 -7.34
C ARG A 244 -8.97 9.60 -8.54
N LYS A 245 -8.81 10.94 -8.69
CA LYS A 245 -7.99 11.54 -9.75
C LYS A 245 -6.55 11.02 -9.74
N ARG A 246 -5.93 10.90 -8.54
CA ARG A 246 -4.57 10.36 -8.41
C ARG A 246 -4.50 8.89 -8.83
N ILE A 247 -5.49 8.08 -8.44
CA ILE A 247 -5.56 6.67 -8.83
C ILE A 247 -5.75 6.53 -10.35
N ASP A 248 -6.65 7.32 -10.94
CA ASP A 248 -6.94 7.29 -12.38
C ASP A 248 -5.72 7.69 -13.22
N ALA A 249 -4.91 8.63 -12.74
CA ALA A 249 -3.65 9.01 -13.39
C ALA A 249 -2.60 7.88 -13.38
N GLU A 250 -2.71 6.94 -12.45
CA GLU A 250 -1.83 5.76 -12.35
C GLU A 250 -2.39 4.55 -13.11
N ALA A 251 -3.71 4.47 -13.31
CA ALA A 251 -4.41 3.28 -13.78
C ALA A 251 -3.91 2.76 -15.15
N ALA A 252 -3.50 3.67 -16.06
CA ALA A 252 -2.97 3.32 -17.38
C ALA A 252 -1.65 2.52 -17.33
N PHE A 253 -0.95 2.52 -16.19
CA PHE A 253 0.29 1.79 -16.00
C PHE A 253 0.09 0.38 -15.42
N ALA A 254 -1.14 -0.01 -15.02
CA ALA A 254 -1.46 -1.37 -14.62
C ALA A 254 -1.80 -2.23 -15.84
N ASP A 255 -1.39 -3.52 -15.82
CA ASP A 255 -1.94 -4.51 -16.76
C ASP A 255 -3.31 -4.98 -16.28
N VAL A 256 -3.47 -5.10 -14.96
CA VAL A 256 -4.75 -5.46 -14.34
C VAL A 256 -4.99 -4.62 -13.11
N MET A 257 -6.12 -3.92 -13.08
CA MET A 257 -6.65 -3.26 -11.89
C MET A 257 -7.75 -4.14 -11.29
N ILE A 258 -7.62 -4.46 -10.00
CA ILE A 258 -8.63 -5.11 -9.18
C ILE A 258 -9.24 -4.04 -8.28
N HIS A 259 -10.51 -3.70 -8.50
CA HIS A 259 -11.25 -2.70 -7.72
C HIS A 259 -12.57 -3.31 -7.24
N PRO A 260 -12.57 -4.01 -6.09
CA PRO A 260 -13.75 -4.67 -5.54
C PRO A 260 -14.80 -3.67 -5.06
N GLU A 261 -16.07 -4.08 -5.05
CA GLU A 261 -17.16 -3.29 -4.47
C GLU A 261 -17.19 -3.48 -2.95
N LEU A 262 -16.65 -2.53 -2.21
CA LEU A 262 -16.52 -2.60 -0.76
C LEU A 262 -17.55 -1.75 0.01
N GLY A 263 -18.35 -1.00 -0.72
CA GLY A 263 -19.24 0.02 -0.18
C GLY A 263 -18.50 1.28 0.26
N TYR A 264 -19.23 2.38 0.34
CA TYR A 264 -18.66 3.68 0.69
C TYR A 264 -18.20 3.76 2.14
N ARG A 265 -18.97 3.21 3.09
CA ARG A 265 -18.65 3.24 4.52
C ARG A 265 -17.78 2.05 4.92
N ALA A 266 -16.61 2.34 5.49
CA ALA A 266 -15.73 1.33 6.06
C ALA A 266 -16.10 1.01 7.51
N GLY A 267 -16.02 -0.27 7.88
CA GLY A 267 -16.34 -0.77 9.22
C GLY A 267 -15.26 -1.69 9.80
N THR A 268 -15.54 -2.23 10.99
CA THR A 268 -14.67 -3.20 11.68
C THR A 268 -15.43 -4.41 12.21
N SER A 269 -16.76 -4.46 12.00
CA SER A 269 -17.54 -5.62 12.44
C SER A 269 -17.13 -6.88 11.67
N GLU A 270 -17.39 -8.02 12.25
CA GLU A 270 -17.09 -9.32 11.65
C GLU A 270 -17.80 -9.48 10.29
N GLU A 271 -19.05 -9.07 10.20
CA GLU A 271 -19.85 -9.11 8.97
C GLU A 271 -19.23 -8.22 7.89
N TYR A 272 -18.74 -7.01 8.26
CA TYR A 272 -18.06 -6.13 7.34
C TYR A 272 -16.79 -6.79 6.82
N ARG A 273 -15.95 -7.35 7.70
CA ARG A 273 -14.69 -8.03 7.32
C ARG A 273 -14.96 -9.18 6.36
N LYS A 274 -15.89 -10.10 6.73
CA LYS A 274 -16.32 -11.21 5.85
C LYS A 274 -16.77 -10.73 4.47
N ARG A 275 -17.62 -9.71 4.45
CA ARG A 275 -18.16 -9.16 3.21
C ARG A 275 -17.07 -8.60 2.29
N VAL A 276 -16.16 -7.77 2.82
CA VAL A 276 -15.14 -7.12 1.97
C VAL A 276 -14.05 -8.09 1.53
N ILE A 277 -13.71 -9.11 2.33
CA ILE A 277 -12.82 -10.20 1.95
C ILE A 277 -13.45 -11.02 0.81
N ALA A 278 -14.73 -11.39 0.94
CA ALA A 278 -15.45 -12.13 -0.08
C ALA A 278 -15.57 -11.35 -1.40
N ALA A 279 -15.94 -10.06 -1.33
CA ALA A 279 -16.05 -9.19 -2.51
C ALA A 279 -14.70 -9.04 -3.23
N ALA A 280 -13.61 -8.92 -2.47
CA ALA A 280 -12.27 -8.84 -3.06
C ALA A 280 -11.83 -10.18 -3.69
N ALA A 281 -12.16 -11.31 -3.05
CA ALA A 281 -11.91 -12.62 -3.63
C ALA A 281 -12.69 -12.83 -4.94
N GLU A 282 -13.96 -12.42 -5.00
CA GLU A 282 -14.77 -12.48 -6.20
C GLU A 282 -14.20 -11.61 -7.34
N ALA A 283 -13.89 -10.34 -7.05
CA ALA A 283 -13.28 -9.43 -8.02
C ALA A 283 -11.94 -9.97 -8.55
N THR A 284 -11.16 -10.62 -7.69
CA THR A 284 -9.89 -11.23 -8.08
C THR A 284 -10.11 -12.44 -8.98
N ARG A 285 -11.04 -13.35 -8.64
CA ARG A 285 -11.38 -14.49 -9.51
C ARG A 285 -11.82 -14.03 -10.91
N ALA A 286 -12.65 -13.00 -10.98
CA ALA A 286 -13.06 -12.40 -12.24
C ALA A 286 -11.89 -11.79 -13.05
N ALA A 287 -10.81 -11.39 -12.35
CA ALA A 287 -9.61 -10.85 -12.98
C ALA A 287 -8.60 -11.91 -13.44
N ILE A 288 -8.68 -13.17 -12.97
CA ILE A 288 -7.70 -14.24 -13.28
C ILE A 288 -7.44 -14.41 -14.78
N PRO A 289 -8.44 -14.46 -15.67
CA PRO A 289 -8.15 -14.59 -17.10
C PRO A 289 -7.27 -13.45 -17.64
N ARG A 290 -7.55 -12.20 -17.22
CA ARG A 290 -6.75 -11.03 -17.61
C ARG A 290 -5.35 -11.07 -17.03
N ILE A 291 -5.20 -11.52 -15.77
CA ILE A 291 -3.90 -11.69 -15.11
C ILE A 291 -3.04 -12.71 -15.88
N ARG A 292 -3.60 -13.88 -16.22
CA ARG A 292 -2.90 -14.92 -16.98
C ARG A 292 -2.49 -14.42 -18.38
N ALA A 293 -3.37 -13.69 -19.07
CA ALA A 293 -3.05 -13.07 -20.35
C ALA A 293 -1.93 -12.03 -20.25
N ALA A 294 -1.97 -11.18 -19.22
CA ALA A 294 -0.91 -10.20 -18.96
C ALA A 294 0.45 -10.88 -18.66
N MET A 295 0.45 -11.94 -17.86
CA MET A 295 1.66 -12.72 -17.55
C MET A 295 2.26 -13.36 -18.80
N ALA A 296 1.44 -13.94 -19.68
CA ALA A 296 1.88 -14.51 -20.96
C ALA A 296 2.49 -13.43 -21.86
N SER A 297 1.85 -12.25 -21.98
CA SER A 297 2.36 -11.11 -22.73
C SER A 297 3.68 -10.58 -22.16
N GLY A 298 3.80 -10.46 -20.84
CA GLY A 298 5.03 -10.07 -20.14
C GLY A 298 6.17 -11.04 -20.39
N ALA A 299 5.91 -12.35 -20.37
CA ALA A 299 6.89 -13.38 -20.69
C ALA A 299 7.40 -13.26 -22.14
N ALA A 300 6.49 -13.04 -23.10
CA ALA A 300 6.84 -12.86 -24.51
C ALA A 300 7.72 -11.60 -24.71
N LYS A 301 7.35 -10.47 -24.11
CA LYS A 301 8.16 -9.23 -24.13
C LYS A 301 9.55 -9.44 -23.55
N ARG A 302 9.67 -10.22 -22.48
CA ARG A 302 10.95 -10.55 -21.85
C ARG A 302 11.82 -11.39 -22.77
N ALA A 303 11.27 -12.46 -23.35
CA ALA A 303 11.97 -13.32 -24.31
C ALA A 303 12.52 -12.52 -25.50
N ALA A 304 11.72 -11.60 -26.05
CA ALA A 304 12.15 -10.72 -27.14
C ALA A 304 13.34 -9.79 -26.76
N ARG A 305 13.42 -9.36 -25.49
CA ARG A 305 14.54 -8.52 -25.00
C ARG A 305 15.83 -9.31 -24.77
N THR A 306 15.73 -10.61 -24.49
CA THR A 306 16.90 -11.48 -24.20
C THR A 306 17.45 -12.18 -25.44
N THR A 307 16.72 -12.14 -26.55
CA THR A 307 17.19 -12.70 -27.84
C THR A 307 18.29 -11.80 -28.38
N PRO A 308 19.55 -12.29 -28.55
CA PRO A 308 20.60 -11.50 -29.14
C PRO A 308 20.21 -11.11 -30.58
N VAL A 309 20.31 -9.85 -30.92
CA VAL A 309 20.24 -9.42 -32.33
C VAL A 309 21.44 -10.06 -33.03
N SER A 310 21.24 -11.09 -33.83
CA SER A 310 22.31 -11.61 -34.71
C SER A 310 22.81 -10.46 -35.57
N PRO A 311 24.14 -10.14 -35.54
CA PRO A 311 24.64 -9.13 -36.45
C PRO A 311 24.41 -9.64 -37.88
N SER A 312 23.67 -8.91 -38.66
CA SER A 312 23.56 -9.14 -40.10
C SER A 312 24.95 -8.96 -40.71
N VAL A 313 25.63 -10.06 -41.01
CA VAL A 313 26.87 -10.05 -41.76
C VAL A 313 26.52 -9.66 -43.19
N THR A 314 26.60 -8.37 -43.49
CA THR A 314 26.69 -7.90 -44.87
C THR A 314 28.08 -8.18 -45.35
N THR A 315 28.25 -9.26 -46.11
CA THR A 315 29.48 -9.53 -46.90
C THR A 315 29.60 -8.43 -47.97
N PRO A 316 30.71 -7.69 -48.02
CA PRO A 316 30.94 -6.79 -49.14
C PRO A 316 31.24 -7.65 -50.39
N THR A 317 30.40 -7.57 -51.39
CA THR A 317 30.73 -8.05 -52.75
C THR A 317 31.85 -7.20 -53.30
N ALA A 318 33.05 -7.80 -53.40
CA ALA A 318 34.17 -7.23 -54.13
C ALA A 318 33.80 -7.13 -55.63
N ARG A 319 33.98 -5.94 -56.18
CA ARG A 319 34.19 -5.72 -57.63
C ARG A 319 35.57 -5.13 -57.82
#